data_dcc0ed70dc0e1bfd51a0d07bfb6e273c
#
_entry.id   dcc0ed70dc0e1bfd51a0d07bfb6e273c
#
_cell.length_a   1.000
_cell.length_b   1.000
_cell.length_c   1.000
_cell.angle_alpha   90.00
_cell.angle_beta   90.00
_cell.angle_gamma   90.00
#
_symmetry.space_group_name_H-M   'P 1'
#
loop_
_entity.id
_entity.type
_entity.pdbx_description
1 polymer ?
#
loop_
_entity_poly.entity_id
_entity_poly.type
_entity_poly.pdbx_seq_one_letter_code
_entity_poly.pdbx_strand_id
1 'polypeptide(L)'
;ANVHHHQQDLAFFEASSVFSSDHALTMDNLAHEEQHLVIGLTGQTPRDWQGSQKAYDFYYLKGIVENLLAALHITDWHVEAVTGDPTWHPGRTAALYIGDVYAGIFGELHPLVVKNYDLKAPVFAAEFALDALIGIGEVVPVYQPTPIYPAVPRDLAVVVDKAMEVGKLEAAIRSAAARCGASALPQGVTVHPTTETVELSFFRRN
;
A
#
# COMPACT_ATOMS: atom_id res chain seq x y z
N ALA A 1 -17.30 -19.17 -3.45
CA ALA A 1 -17.09 -20.56 -3.87
C ALA A 1 -16.00 -21.24 -3.03
N ASN A 2 -14.73 -20.81 -3.05
CA ASN A 2 -13.59 -21.50 -2.42
C ASN A 2 -13.76 -21.69 -0.90
N VAL A 3 -14.23 -20.69 -0.18
CA VAL A 3 -14.46 -20.77 1.28
C VAL A 3 -15.50 -21.85 1.62
N HIS A 4 -16.54 -22.01 0.81
CA HIS A 4 -17.54 -23.07 0.97
C HIS A 4 -16.99 -24.48 0.64
N HIS A 5 -15.86 -24.55 -0.07
CA HIS A 5 -15.11 -25.78 -0.32
C HIS A 5 -13.97 -26.02 0.67
N HIS A 6 -14.05 -25.41 1.86
CA HIS A 6 -13.05 -25.52 2.94
C HIS A 6 -11.66 -24.92 2.66
N GLN A 7 -11.51 -24.14 1.59
CA GLN A 7 -10.31 -23.35 1.36
C GLN A 7 -10.52 -21.98 1.99
N GLN A 8 -9.99 -21.80 3.21
CA GLN A 8 -10.19 -20.58 3.98
C GLN A 8 -9.04 -19.59 3.83
N ASP A 9 -7.84 -20.08 3.47
CA ASP A 9 -6.65 -19.28 3.31
C ASP A 9 -6.45 -18.99 1.82
N LEU A 10 -6.72 -17.75 1.40
CA LEU A 10 -6.72 -17.36 0.00
C LEU A 10 -5.91 -16.07 -0.20
N ALA A 11 -5.05 -16.10 -1.22
CA ALA A 11 -4.40 -14.93 -1.77
C ALA A 11 -4.45 -15.04 -3.29
N PHE A 12 -5.08 -14.09 -3.95
CA PHE A 12 -5.23 -14.09 -5.41
C PHE A 12 -5.22 -12.67 -5.94
N PHE A 13 -4.99 -12.55 -7.22
CA PHE A 13 -5.16 -11.32 -7.98
C PHE A 13 -5.78 -11.63 -9.33
N GLU A 14 -6.39 -10.61 -9.91
CA GLU A 14 -6.94 -10.64 -11.25
C GLU A 14 -6.71 -9.30 -11.92
N ALA A 15 -6.34 -9.32 -13.20
CA ALA A 15 -6.30 -8.15 -14.05
C ALA A 15 -7.33 -8.37 -15.17
N SER A 16 -8.34 -7.48 -15.25
CA SER A 16 -9.47 -7.64 -16.14
C SER A 16 -10.11 -6.30 -16.50
N SER A 17 -10.88 -6.29 -17.59
CA SER A 17 -11.64 -5.12 -18.01
C SER A 17 -12.88 -4.93 -17.12
N VAL A 18 -13.09 -3.70 -16.71
CA VAL A 18 -14.30 -3.21 -16.04
C VAL A 18 -15.06 -2.31 -17.03
N PHE A 19 -16.36 -2.46 -17.07
CA PHE A 19 -17.22 -1.70 -17.96
C PHE A 19 -18.06 -0.72 -17.15
N SER A 20 -17.98 0.57 -17.49
CA SER A 20 -18.75 1.63 -16.85
C SER A 20 -19.74 2.28 -17.83
N SER A 21 -20.94 2.54 -17.34
CA SER A 21 -21.97 3.33 -18.06
C SER A 21 -21.96 4.80 -17.68
N ASP A 22 -21.14 5.20 -16.72
CA ASP A 22 -21.18 6.57 -16.13
C ASP A 22 -20.49 7.62 -17.01
N HIS A 23 -19.74 7.19 -18.01
CA HIS A 23 -19.19 8.09 -19.04
C HIS A 23 -20.16 8.22 -20.20
N ALA A 24 -20.23 9.43 -20.77
CA ALA A 24 -21.01 9.65 -21.98
C ALA A 24 -20.63 8.57 -23.00
N LEU A 25 -21.65 7.85 -23.47
CA LEU A 25 -21.46 6.83 -24.48
C LEU A 25 -20.62 7.40 -25.64
N THR A 26 -19.61 6.68 -26.05
CA THR A 26 -18.82 7.05 -27.22
C THR A 26 -19.71 7.16 -28.44
N MET A 27 -19.26 7.80 -29.53
CA MET A 27 -20.05 7.94 -30.77
C MET A 27 -20.65 6.61 -31.26
N ASP A 28 -20.02 5.49 -30.89
CA ASP A 28 -20.44 4.12 -31.22
C ASP A 28 -21.36 3.48 -30.18
N ASN A 29 -21.81 4.22 -29.17
CA ASN A 29 -22.69 3.74 -28.09
C ASN A 29 -22.10 2.55 -27.30
N LEU A 30 -20.78 2.47 -27.19
CA LEU A 30 -20.06 1.45 -26.44
C LEU A 30 -19.86 1.90 -24.98
N ALA A 31 -19.88 0.93 -24.06
CA ALA A 31 -19.53 1.16 -22.68
C ALA A 31 -18.05 1.57 -22.56
N HIS A 32 -17.74 2.45 -21.62
CA HIS A 32 -16.36 2.76 -21.30
C HIS A 32 -15.69 1.53 -20.65
N GLU A 33 -14.54 1.15 -21.18
CA GLU A 33 -13.78 -0.02 -20.75
C GLU A 33 -12.45 0.44 -20.11
N GLU A 34 -12.22 0.01 -18.86
CA GLU A 34 -10.99 0.28 -18.13
C GLU A 34 -10.38 -1.02 -17.65
N GLN A 35 -9.05 -1.11 -17.64
CA GLN A 35 -8.33 -2.25 -17.08
C GLN A 35 -8.10 -2.05 -15.60
N HIS A 36 -8.57 -2.99 -14.78
CA HIS A 36 -8.38 -2.96 -13.33
C HIS A 36 -7.53 -4.14 -12.85
N LEU A 37 -6.72 -3.90 -11.84
CA LEU A 37 -6.04 -4.92 -11.05
C LEU A 37 -6.74 -5.03 -9.70
N VAL A 38 -7.20 -6.24 -9.37
CA VAL A 38 -7.79 -6.57 -8.08
C VAL A 38 -6.90 -7.55 -7.34
N ILE A 39 -6.68 -7.32 -6.04
CA ILE A 39 -5.98 -8.24 -5.13
C ILE A 39 -6.95 -8.60 -4.02
N GLY A 40 -6.99 -9.87 -3.62
CA GLY A 40 -7.84 -10.35 -2.55
C GLY A 40 -7.11 -11.30 -1.61
N LEU A 41 -7.22 -11.04 -0.29
CA LEU A 41 -6.59 -11.82 0.77
C LEU A 41 -7.62 -12.16 1.85
N THR A 42 -7.63 -13.41 2.31
CA THR A 42 -8.42 -13.82 3.49
C THR A 42 -7.77 -15.03 4.16
N GLY A 43 -7.99 -15.19 5.48
CA GLY A 43 -7.43 -16.30 6.25
C GLY A 43 -5.98 -16.03 6.68
N GLN A 44 -5.09 -16.97 6.43
CA GLN A 44 -3.71 -16.95 6.90
C GLN A 44 -2.71 -17.08 5.75
N THR A 45 -1.49 -16.60 5.99
CA THR A 45 -0.36 -16.77 5.08
C THR A 45 0.00 -18.26 4.93
N PRO A 46 0.63 -18.66 3.82
CA PRO A 46 1.29 -19.96 3.76
C PRO A 46 2.26 -20.14 4.93
N ARG A 47 2.45 -21.39 5.35
CA ARG A 47 3.45 -21.70 6.38
C ARG A 47 4.85 -21.34 5.90
N ASP A 48 5.58 -20.61 6.71
CA ASP A 48 6.99 -20.37 6.46
C ASP A 48 7.84 -21.62 6.72
N TRP A 49 9.15 -21.52 6.49
CA TRP A 49 10.07 -22.63 6.72
C TRP A 49 10.18 -23.06 8.20
N GLN A 50 9.76 -22.21 9.14
CA GLN A 50 9.67 -22.52 10.58
C GLN A 50 8.32 -23.09 10.98
N GLY A 51 7.38 -23.20 10.03
CA GLY A 51 6.03 -23.68 10.25
C GLY A 51 5.06 -22.63 10.81
N SER A 52 5.48 -21.37 10.88
CA SER A 52 4.64 -20.26 11.36
C SER A 52 3.67 -19.79 10.29
N GLN A 53 2.49 -19.37 10.72
CA GLN A 53 1.47 -18.73 9.89
C GLN A 53 1.01 -17.45 10.59
N LYS A 54 0.65 -16.44 9.80
CA LYS A 54 0.09 -15.18 10.30
C LYS A 54 -1.25 -14.91 9.62
N ALA A 55 -2.21 -14.38 10.35
CA ALA A 55 -3.41 -13.88 9.71
C ALA A 55 -3.05 -12.72 8.77
N TYR A 56 -3.74 -12.66 7.62
CA TYR A 56 -3.66 -11.49 6.77
C TYR A 56 -4.24 -10.29 7.51
N ASP A 57 -3.59 -9.14 7.34
CA ASP A 57 -4.03 -7.85 7.89
C ASP A 57 -3.82 -6.73 6.86
N PHE A 58 -4.21 -5.52 7.24
CA PHE A 58 -4.03 -4.32 6.42
C PHE A 58 -2.57 -4.09 6.05
N TYR A 59 -1.65 -4.29 6.98
CA TYR A 59 -0.23 -4.04 6.74
C TYR A 59 0.40 -5.07 5.81
N TYR A 60 -0.09 -6.31 5.85
CA TYR A 60 0.34 -7.33 4.89
C TYR A 60 -0.07 -6.94 3.46
N LEU A 61 -1.34 -6.53 3.27
CA LEU A 61 -1.82 -6.03 1.98
C LEU A 61 -1.04 -4.79 1.54
N LYS A 62 -0.82 -3.83 2.44
CA LYS A 62 -0.01 -2.64 2.18
C LYS A 62 1.40 -3.00 1.70
N GLY A 63 2.05 -3.97 2.33
CA GLY A 63 3.36 -4.48 1.90
C GLY A 63 3.34 -5.07 0.49
N ILE A 64 2.26 -5.77 0.09
CA ILE A 64 2.09 -6.26 -1.30
C ILE A 64 1.99 -5.07 -2.27
N VAL A 65 1.19 -4.06 -1.93
CA VAL A 65 1.04 -2.84 -2.75
C VAL A 65 2.38 -2.10 -2.88
N GLU A 66 3.11 -1.92 -1.78
CA GLU A 66 4.43 -1.29 -1.80
C GLU A 66 5.44 -2.07 -2.66
N ASN A 67 5.44 -3.39 -2.58
CA ASN A 67 6.28 -4.24 -3.42
C ASN A 67 5.90 -4.14 -4.91
N LEU A 68 4.60 -4.06 -5.22
CA LEU A 68 4.13 -3.84 -6.58
C LEU A 68 4.63 -2.50 -7.13
N LEU A 69 4.46 -1.43 -6.37
CA LEU A 69 4.94 -0.09 -6.78
C LEU A 69 6.46 -0.06 -6.96
N ALA A 70 7.20 -0.71 -6.06
CA ALA A 70 8.66 -0.83 -6.18
C ALA A 70 9.07 -1.65 -7.42
N ALA A 71 8.38 -2.74 -7.73
CA ALA A 71 8.63 -3.55 -8.93
C ALA A 71 8.33 -2.79 -10.23
N LEU A 72 7.35 -1.89 -10.21
CA LEU A 72 7.02 -0.97 -11.30
C LEU A 72 7.90 0.29 -11.32
N HIS A 73 8.86 0.41 -10.40
CA HIS A 73 9.73 1.59 -10.23
C HIS A 73 8.97 2.90 -9.94
N ILE A 74 7.76 2.80 -9.40
CA ILE A 74 6.97 3.97 -9.00
C ILE A 74 7.46 4.44 -7.63
N THR A 75 8.05 5.63 -7.57
CA THR A 75 8.66 6.18 -6.35
C THR A 75 7.89 7.37 -5.77
N ASP A 76 7.11 8.06 -6.60
CA ASP A 76 6.27 9.19 -6.21
C ASP A 76 4.84 8.72 -6.00
N TRP A 77 4.56 8.24 -4.79
CA TRP A 77 3.24 7.80 -4.38
C TRP A 77 2.97 8.13 -2.91
N HIS A 78 1.71 8.26 -2.57
CA HIS A 78 1.26 8.42 -1.19
C HIS A 78 -0.11 7.76 -0.98
N VAL A 79 -0.49 7.62 0.28
CA VAL A 79 -1.79 7.07 0.65
C VAL A 79 -2.55 8.04 1.54
N GLU A 80 -3.87 8.07 1.37
CA GLU A 80 -4.77 8.85 2.20
C GLU A 80 -5.82 7.95 2.84
N ALA A 81 -6.17 8.23 4.10
CA ALA A 81 -7.21 7.48 4.79
C ALA A 81 -8.58 7.76 4.15
N VAL A 82 -9.33 6.71 3.84
CA VAL A 82 -10.68 6.83 3.27
C VAL A 82 -11.71 6.53 4.33
N THR A 83 -12.74 7.40 4.38
CA THR A 83 -13.91 7.22 5.24
C THR A 83 -15.18 7.46 4.45
N GLY A 84 -16.26 6.76 4.80
CA GLY A 84 -17.58 7.00 4.23
C GLY A 84 -17.96 6.11 3.03
N ASP A 85 -17.08 5.32 2.50
CA ASP A 85 -17.41 4.31 1.50
C ASP A 85 -18.01 3.07 2.18
N PRO A 86 -19.25 2.66 1.83
CA PRO A 86 -19.93 1.54 2.49
C PRO A 86 -19.34 0.18 2.18
N THR A 87 -18.51 0.06 1.16
CA THR A 87 -17.84 -1.19 0.77
C THR A 87 -16.66 -1.49 1.69
N TRP A 88 -16.02 -0.46 2.23
CA TRP A 88 -14.78 -0.54 2.94
C TRP A 88 -14.91 -0.26 4.44
N HIS A 89 -14.00 -0.83 5.22
CA HIS A 89 -13.95 -0.61 6.66
C HIS A 89 -13.50 0.83 6.98
N PRO A 90 -14.27 1.63 7.74
CA PRO A 90 -14.03 3.07 7.90
C PRO A 90 -12.71 3.46 8.60
N GLY A 91 -12.00 2.52 9.20
CA GLY A 91 -10.74 2.78 9.91
C GLY A 91 -9.56 1.98 9.38
N ARG A 92 -9.73 1.20 8.30
CA ARG A 92 -8.69 0.30 7.76
C ARG A 92 -8.68 0.29 6.25
N THR A 93 -8.83 1.47 5.66
CA THR A 93 -8.90 1.67 4.21
C THR A 93 -8.09 2.89 3.81
N ALA A 94 -7.38 2.79 2.71
CA ALA A 94 -6.58 3.86 2.16
C ALA A 94 -6.76 3.96 0.65
N ALA A 95 -6.80 5.18 0.14
CA ALA A 95 -6.66 5.50 -1.26
C ALA A 95 -5.19 5.60 -1.63
N LEU A 96 -4.83 5.08 -2.80
CA LEU A 96 -3.49 5.19 -3.37
C LEU A 96 -3.49 6.30 -4.41
N TYR A 97 -2.52 7.19 -4.29
CA TYR A 97 -2.21 8.21 -5.29
C TYR A 97 -0.80 8.03 -5.81
N ILE A 98 -0.61 8.25 -7.10
CA ILE A 98 0.70 8.28 -7.76
C ILE A 98 0.88 9.70 -8.29
N GLY A 99 1.83 10.45 -7.71
CA GLY A 99 1.79 11.91 -7.82
C GLY A 99 0.45 12.43 -7.32
N ASP A 100 -0.27 13.17 -8.17
CA ASP A 100 -1.61 13.71 -7.89
C ASP A 100 -2.75 12.85 -8.48
N VAL A 101 -2.43 11.70 -9.10
CA VAL A 101 -3.42 10.85 -9.77
C VAL A 101 -3.94 9.78 -8.82
N TYR A 102 -5.24 9.71 -8.63
CA TYR A 102 -5.89 8.62 -7.91
C TYR A 102 -5.70 7.31 -8.69
N ALA A 103 -5.04 6.34 -8.06
CA ALA A 103 -4.76 5.04 -8.67
C ALA A 103 -5.73 3.95 -8.22
N GLY A 104 -6.38 4.12 -7.06
CA GLY A 104 -7.34 3.17 -6.53
C GLY A 104 -7.39 3.14 -5.02
N ILE A 105 -7.96 2.07 -4.49
CA ILE A 105 -8.28 1.91 -3.07
C ILE A 105 -7.87 0.52 -2.59
N PHE A 106 -7.43 0.43 -1.34
CA PHE A 106 -7.13 -0.85 -0.70
C PHE A 106 -7.42 -0.81 0.80
N GLY A 107 -7.74 -1.98 1.36
CA GLY A 107 -8.03 -2.08 2.79
C GLY A 107 -8.82 -3.32 3.16
N GLU A 108 -9.44 -3.26 4.34
CA GLU A 108 -10.38 -4.28 4.81
C GLU A 108 -11.78 -4.00 4.26
N LEU A 109 -12.46 -5.01 3.75
CA LEU A 109 -13.86 -4.88 3.35
C LEU A 109 -14.74 -4.68 4.59
N HIS A 110 -15.82 -3.91 4.40
CA HIS A 110 -16.77 -3.67 5.49
C HIS A 110 -17.37 -4.98 6.02
N PRO A 111 -17.49 -5.19 7.34
CA PRO A 111 -18.05 -6.43 7.90
C PRO A 111 -19.43 -6.81 7.37
N LEU A 112 -20.26 -5.84 7.03
CA LEU A 112 -21.56 -6.08 6.41
C LEU A 112 -21.43 -6.66 4.99
N VAL A 113 -20.46 -6.20 4.22
CA VAL A 113 -20.17 -6.73 2.88
C VAL A 113 -19.69 -8.18 3.02
N VAL A 114 -18.72 -8.44 3.89
CA VAL A 114 -18.21 -9.79 4.18
C VAL A 114 -19.35 -10.73 4.58
N LYS A 115 -20.27 -10.28 5.44
CA LYS A 115 -21.46 -11.03 5.85
C LYS A 115 -22.43 -11.30 4.70
N ASN A 116 -22.65 -10.34 3.79
CA ASN A 116 -23.56 -10.52 2.64
C ASN A 116 -23.09 -11.62 1.69
N TYR A 117 -21.77 -11.89 1.66
CA TYR A 117 -21.19 -13.00 0.91
C TYR A 117 -21.01 -14.28 1.75
N ASP A 118 -21.56 -14.33 2.97
CA ASP A 118 -21.45 -15.46 3.90
C ASP A 118 -20.00 -15.87 4.19
N LEU A 119 -19.12 -14.87 4.29
CA LEU A 119 -17.73 -15.06 4.68
C LEU A 119 -17.59 -14.85 6.19
N LYS A 120 -16.73 -15.66 6.83
CA LYS A 120 -16.52 -15.63 8.29
C LYS A 120 -15.26 -14.91 8.72
N ALA A 121 -14.26 -14.89 7.86
CA ALA A 121 -12.99 -14.23 8.11
C ALA A 121 -12.97 -12.82 7.49
N PRO A 122 -12.18 -11.89 8.03
CA PRO A 122 -11.92 -10.61 7.38
C PRO A 122 -11.36 -10.80 5.96
N VAL A 123 -11.74 -9.92 5.06
CA VAL A 123 -11.24 -9.89 3.70
C VAL A 123 -10.52 -8.57 3.48
N PHE A 124 -9.29 -8.65 3.01
CA PHE A 124 -8.48 -7.50 2.60
C PHE A 124 -8.43 -7.49 1.09
N ALA A 125 -8.73 -6.36 0.50
CA ALA A 125 -8.78 -6.21 -0.94
C ALA A 125 -8.09 -4.92 -1.40
N ALA A 126 -7.63 -4.93 -2.64
CA ALA A 126 -7.16 -3.74 -3.35
C ALA A 126 -7.76 -3.74 -4.74
N GLU A 127 -8.09 -2.55 -5.25
CA GLU A 127 -8.55 -2.33 -6.61
C GLU A 127 -7.85 -1.09 -7.18
N PHE A 128 -7.16 -1.27 -8.29
CA PHE A 128 -6.37 -0.23 -8.93
C PHE A 128 -6.67 -0.14 -10.42
N ALA A 129 -6.79 1.06 -10.94
CA ALA A 129 -6.79 1.30 -12.38
C ALA A 129 -5.39 0.99 -12.94
N LEU A 130 -5.29 0.05 -13.87
CA LEU A 130 -4.00 -0.34 -14.46
C LEU A 130 -3.34 0.81 -15.21
N ASP A 131 -4.11 1.64 -15.88
CA ASP A 131 -3.58 2.81 -16.60
C ASP A 131 -2.88 3.79 -15.68
N ALA A 132 -3.39 3.95 -14.44
CA ALA A 132 -2.72 4.77 -13.43
C ALA A 132 -1.39 4.15 -12.95
N LEU A 133 -1.26 2.83 -12.94
CA LEU A 133 -0.04 2.13 -12.56
C LEU A 133 0.99 2.08 -13.70
N ILE A 134 0.55 1.91 -14.94
CA ILE A 134 1.42 1.71 -16.11
C ILE A 134 1.74 3.04 -16.81
N GLY A 135 0.81 4.00 -16.80
CA GLY A 135 0.90 5.25 -17.56
C GLY A 135 1.92 6.27 -17.03
N ILE A 136 2.51 6.04 -15.86
CA ILE A 136 3.45 7.00 -15.23
C ILE A 136 4.91 6.79 -15.64
N GLY A 137 5.11 6.08 -16.70
CA GLY A 137 6.34 6.20 -17.46
C GLY A 137 7.31 5.04 -17.30
N GLU A 138 7.92 4.77 -18.40
CA GLU A 138 9.18 4.03 -18.45
C GLU A 138 10.23 4.79 -17.63
N VAL A 139 10.36 4.44 -16.36
CA VAL A 139 11.51 4.89 -15.56
C VAL A 139 12.71 4.11 -16.08
N VAL A 140 13.42 4.69 -17.03
CA VAL A 140 14.72 4.16 -17.43
C VAL A 140 15.66 4.26 -16.23
N PRO A 141 16.14 3.14 -15.68
CA PRO A 141 17.06 3.17 -14.54
C PRO A 141 18.31 3.95 -14.92
N VAL A 142 18.55 5.07 -14.24
CA VAL A 142 19.77 5.85 -14.41
C VAL A 142 20.83 5.28 -13.49
N TYR A 143 21.98 4.91 -14.05
CA TYR A 143 23.12 4.45 -13.26
C TYR A 143 23.55 5.51 -12.24
N GLN A 144 23.59 5.12 -10.97
CA GLN A 144 24.17 5.91 -9.90
C GLN A 144 25.47 5.26 -9.44
N PRO A 145 26.59 6.01 -9.39
CA PRO A 145 27.85 5.45 -8.89
C PRO A 145 27.68 4.92 -7.47
N THR A 146 28.27 3.78 -7.18
CA THR A 146 28.31 3.23 -5.82
C THR A 146 29.06 4.19 -4.91
N PRO A 147 28.51 4.56 -3.73
CA PRO A 147 29.20 5.41 -2.77
C PRO A 147 30.57 4.81 -2.40
N ILE A 148 31.62 5.64 -2.41
CA ILE A 148 32.98 5.23 -2.06
C ILE A 148 33.11 4.97 -0.56
N TYR A 149 32.34 5.69 0.25
CA TYR A 149 32.35 5.57 1.70
C TYR A 149 31.14 4.77 2.19
N PRO A 150 31.32 3.97 3.27
CA PRO A 150 30.21 3.23 3.86
C PRO A 150 29.16 4.17 4.43
N ALA A 151 27.90 3.72 4.43
CA ALA A 151 26.82 4.46 5.05
C ALA A 151 27.02 4.58 6.57
N VAL A 152 26.65 5.71 7.14
CA VAL A 152 26.68 5.93 8.59
C VAL A 152 25.26 5.82 9.14
N PRO A 153 24.95 4.80 9.94
CA PRO A 153 23.65 4.70 10.59
C PRO A 153 23.48 5.78 11.66
N ARG A 154 22.27 6.30 11.79
CA ARG A 154 21.88 7.23 12.85
C ARG A 154 20.49 6.87 13.32
N ASP A 155 20.30 6.82 14.63
CA ASP A 155 19.03 6.65 15.27
C ASP A 155 18.51 7.99 15.76
N LEU A 156 17.22 8.23 15.57
CA LEU A 156 16.55 9.42 16.03
C LEU A 156 15.31 8.99 16.81
N ALA A 157 15.27 9.29 18.08
CA ALA A 157 14.09 9.12 18.91
C ALA A 157 13.35 10.47 19.03
N VAL A 158 12.08 10.47 18.69
CA VAL A 158 11.23 11.66 18.77
C VAL A 158 9.97 11.36 19.57
N VAL A 159 9.53 12.34 20.34
CA VAL A 159 8.24 12.29 21.05
C VAL A 159 7.25 13.09 20.22
N VAL A 160 6.17 12.42 19.82
CA VAL A 160 5.13 13.01 18.96
C VAL A 160 3.75 12.72 19.54
N ASP A 161 2.76 13.52 19.15
CA ASP A 161 1.37 13.25 19.49
C ASP A 161 0.94 11.88 18.91
N LYS A 162 0.15 11.13 19.68
CA LYS A 162 -0.34 9.81 19.29
C LYS A 162 -1.16 9.82 18.00
N ALA A 163 -1.79 10.96 17.67
CA ALA A 163 -2.54 11.16 16.45
C ALA A 163 -1.67 11.47 15.23
N MET A 164 -0.36 11.68 15.42
CA MET A 164 0.58 11.97 14.34
C MET A 164 0.74 10.73 13.45
N GLU A 165 0.47 10.88 12.17
CA GLU A 165 0.72 9.83 11.18
C GLU A 165 2.23 9.69 10.94
N VAL A 166 2.74 8.45 10.97
CA VAL A 166 4.17 8.15 10.77
C VAL A 166 4.67 8.64 9.42
N GLY A 167 3.86 8.56 8.36
CA GLY A 167 4.21 9.06 7.02
C GLY A 167 4.52 10.56 6.99
N LYS A 168 3.81 11.37 7.77
CA LYS A 168 4.09 12.81 7.90
C LYS A 168 5.42 13.07 8.59
N LEU A 169 5.75 12.26 9.61
CA LEU A 169 7.02 12.34 10.31
C LEU A 169 8.18 11.95 9.39
N GLU A 170 8.05 10.86 8.66
CA GLU A 170 9.05 10.44 7.66
C GLU A 170 9.28 11.52 6.58
N ALA A 171 8.21 12.08 6.03
CA ALA A 171 8.29 13.14 5.04
C ALA A 171 9.03 14.38 5.57
N ALA A 172 8.75 14.79 6.82
CA ALA A 172 9.44 15.89 7.46
C ALA A 172 10.94 15.63 7.62
N ILE A 173 11.33 14.42 8.02
CA ILE A 173 12.72 14.01 8.19
C ILE A 173 13.45 13.95 6.85
N ARG A 174 12.83 13.35 5.82
CA ARG A 174 13.38 13.30 4.45
C ARG A 174 13.63 14.73 3.91
N SER A 175 12.64 15.60 4.07
CA SER A 175 12.75 17.01 3.68
C SER A 175 13.88 17.75 4.42
N ALA A 176 14.02 17.50 5.71
CA ALA A 176 15.10 18.09 6.50
C ALA A 176 16.48 17.58 6.06
N ALA A 177 16.62 16.27 5.81
CA ALA A 177 17.84 15.66 5.32
C ALA A 177 18.25 16.20 3.94
N ALA A 178 17.29 16.34 3.02
CA ALA A 178 17.54 16.89 1.69
C ALA A 178 18.06 18.32 1.75
N ARG A 179 17.54 19.18 2.65
CA ARG A 179 18.04 20.54 2.86
C ARG A 179 19.50 20.57 3.35
N CYS A 180 19.94 19.52 4.03
CA CYS A 180 21.33 19.37 4.50
C CYS A 180 22.24 18.66 3.48
N GLY A 181 21.77 18.42 2.26
CA GLY A 181 22.53 17.69 1.23
C GLY A 181 22.74 16.21 1.57
N ALA A 182 21.94 15.67 2.47
CA ALA A 182 22.01 14.26 2.89
C ALA A 182 20.81 13.49 2.32
N SER A 183 21.05 12.26 1.87
CA SER A 183 20.00 11.32 1.56
C SER A 183 19.73 10.47 2.81
N ALA A 184 18.61 10.69 3.46
CA ALA A 184 18.17 9.87 4.58
C ALA A 184 17.16 8.84 4.06
N LEU A 185 17.50 7.57 4.21
CA LEU A 185 16.57 6.46 3.95
C LEU A 185 16.20 5.85 5.30
N PRO A 186 14.94 5.99 5.76
CA PRO A 186 14.50 5.28 6.95
C PRO A 186 14.56 3.77 6.68
N GLN A 187 15.16 3.03 7.61
CA GLN A 187 15.28 1.57 7.51
C GLN A 187 14.29 0.85 8.42
N GLY A 188 13.74 1.55 9.37
CA GLY A 188 12.76 1.01 10.28
C GLY A 188 12.12 2.10 11.13
N VAL A 189 10.88 1.87 11.47
CA VAL A 189 10.14 2.70 12.43
C VAL A 189 9.68 1.78 13.55
N THR A 190 10.11 2.06 14.76
CA THR A 190 9.63 1.36 15.95
C THR A 190 8.77 2.32 16.76
N VAL A 191 7.53 1.93 17.01
CA VAL A 191 6.61 2.69 17.86
C VAL A 191 6.56 2.04 19.22
N HIS A 192 6.89 2.79 20.27
CA HIS A 192 6.80 2.34 21.63
C HIS A 192 5.45 2.80 22.22
N PRO A 193 4.46 1.91 22.38
CA PRO A 193 3.11 2.29 22.75
C PRO A 193 3.00 2.80 24.21
N THR A 194 3.99 2.48 25.04
CA THR A 194 4.00 2.88 26.46
C THR A 194 4.64 4.22 26.74
N THR A 195 5.44 4.75 25.81
CA THR A 195 6.20 6.01 26.00
C THR A 195 5.85 7.09 24.99
N GLU A 196 4.92 6.81 24.06
CA GLU A 196 4.59 7.71 22.93
C GLU A 196 5.82 8.14 22.12
N THR A 197 6.86 7.30 22.14
CA THR A 197 8.13 7.55 21.47
C THR A 197 8.17 6.76 20.17
N VAL A 198 8.57 7.41 19.09
CA VAL A 198 8.83 6.79 17.79
C VAL A 198 10.33 6.81 17.56
N GLU A 199 10.92 5.62 17.41
CA GLU A 199 12.32 5.49 17.02
C GLU A 199 12.41 5.25 15.52
N LEU A 200 13.25 6.06 14.87
CA LEU A 200 13.49 5.99 13.44
C LEU A 200 14.98 5.78 13.19
N SER A 201 15.30 4.70 12.51
CA SER A 201 16.67 4.39 12.10
C SER A 201 16.91 4.84 10.67
N PHE A 202 17.98 5.58 10.45
CA PHE A 202 18.34 6.14 9.14
C PHE A 202 19.73 5.74 8.71
N PHE A 203 19.93 5.56 7.40
CA PHE A 203 21.24 5.56 6.78
C PHE A 203 21.49 6.90 6.09
N ARG A 204 22.63 7.51 6.39
CA ARG A 204 23.16 8.62 5.60
C ARG A 204 23.99 8.03 4.47
N ARG A 205 23.60 8.25 3.21
CA ARG A 205 24.49 8.10 2.06
C ARG A 205 25.26 9.40 1.92
N ASN A 206 26.58 9.33 1.96
CA ASN A 206 27.46 10.43 1.59
C ASN A 206 27.57 10.49 0.08
#